data_0ed1d127dfbfc62c6595a1cb5a249f6a
#
_entry.id   0ed1d127dfbfc62c6595a1cb5a249f6a
#
_cell.length_a   1.000
_cell.length_b   1.000
_cell.length_c   1.000
_cell.angle_alpha   90.00
_cell.angle_beta   90.00
_cell.angle_gamma   90.00
#
_symmetry.space_group_name_H-M   'P 1'
#
loop_
_entity.id
_entity.type
_entity.pdbx_description
1 polymer ?
#
loop_
_entity_poly.entity_id
_entity_poly.type
_entity_poly.pdbx_seq_one_letter_code
_entity_poly.pdbx_strand_id
1 'polypeptide(L)'
;MVVAILRVSVIIPTHNEAQAIGRVIADLPPELVTEVIVVDSNSSDGTPEIAASMGARVLKEPRRGYGRACLTGLATADNPDIVVFLDGDYSDRPSELPILLAPIIEGRADITLGSRLGTQGNPGALPWHQSFGNRLASGLIRVLYGVKISDLGPFRAGRADVLRALGLEEATYGWAVEMILKGALSGFHIVEVPVSYYPRIGQSKISGTVKGTIGAAWFILSRIVRYYFRRRKANTPRPA
;
A
#
# COMPACT_ATOMS: atom_id res chain seq x y z
N MET A 1 25.60 23.18 5.74
CA MET A 1 24.20 22.82 5.59
C MET A 1 24.11 21.33 5.92
N VAL A 2 23.55 20.96 7.07
CA VAL A 2 23.35 19.54 7.42
C VAL A 2 22.18 19.08 6.57
N VAL A 3 22.43 18.24 5.58
CA VAL A 3 21.36 17.57 4.84
C VAL A 3 20.69 16.65 5.86
N ALA A 4 19.47 16.97 6.26
CA ALA A 4 18.70 16.09 7.13
C ALA A 4 18.51 14.76 6.37
N ILE A 5 19.05 13.69 6.93
CA ILE A 5 18.85 12.34 6.38
C ILE A 5 17.40 11.98 6.63
N LEU A 6 16.60 11.84 5.55
CA LEU A 6 15.22 11.43 5.63
C LEU A 6 15.14 9.99 6.19
N ARG A 7 14.32 9.80 7.20
CA ARG A 7 14.06 8.48 7.80
C ARG A 7 12.92 7.80 7.04
N VAL A 8 13.25 6.72 6.35
CA VAL A 8 12.28 5.92 5.58
C VAL A 8 12.08 4.57 6.26
N SER A 9 10.85 4.30 6.72
CA SER A 9 10.46 2.98 7.22
C SER A 9 9.66 2.23 6.16
N VAL A 10 10.08 1.00 5.84
CA VAL A 10 9.38 0.11 4.91
C VAL A 10 8.60 -0.92 5.70
N ILE A 11 7.29 -0.98 5.50
CA ILE A 11 6.36 -1.92 6.15
C ILE A 11 5.98 -3.00 5.13
N ILE A 12 6.21 -4.26 5.49
CA ILE A 12 5.95 -5.42 4.65
C ILE A 12 4.98 -6.36 5.40
N PRO A 13 3.68 -6.34 5.06
CA PRO A 13 2.73 -7.32 5.54
C PRO A 13 3.06 -8.71 4.99
N THR A 14 3.12 -9.74 5.83
CA THR A 14 3.43 -11.10 5.40
C THR A 14 2.47 -12.15 5.96
N HIS A 15 2.26 -13.19 5.16
CA HIS A 15 1.65 -14.46 5.58
C HIS A 15 2.08 -15.58 4.64
N ASN A 16 3.01 -16.43 5.09
CA ASN A 16 3.60 -17.53 4.32
C ASN A 16 4.25 -17.03 3.01
N GLU A 17 5.30 -16.20 3.14
CA GLU A 17 6.07 -15.63 2.05
C GLU A 17 7.58 -16.02 2.14
N ALA A 18 7.91 -17.17 2.77
CA ALA A 18 9.29 -17.61 2.97
C ALA A 18 10.12 -17.68 1.69
N GLN A 19 9.50 -18.00 0.54
CA GLN A 19 10.19 -18.10 -0.75
C GLN A 19 10.59 -16.73 -1.34
N ALA A 20 9.94 -15.64 -0.91
CA ALA A 20 10.08 -14.33 -1.51
C ALA A 20 10.70 -13.29 -0.57
N ILE A 21 10.36 -13.34 0.72
CA ILE A 21 10.65 -12.26 1.68
C ILE A 21 12.15 -11.89 1.75
N GLY A 22 13.04 -12.88 1.67
CA GLY A 22 14.47 -12.62 1.66
C GLY A 22 14.92 -11.79 0.45
N ARG A 23 14.33 -12.04 -0.73
CA ARG A 23 14.60 -11.25 -1.95
C ARG A 23 14.01 -9.86 -1.86
N VAL A 24 12.82 -9.72 -1.30
CA VAL A 24 12.17 -8.41 -1.09
C VAL A 24 13.06 -7.52 -0.23
N ILE A 25 13.58 -8.03 0.89
CA ILE A 25 14.43 -7.26 1.80
C ILE A 25 15.80 -6.96 1.16
N ALA A 26 16.40 -7.94 0.47
CA ALA A 26 17.71 -7.77 -0.16
C ALA A 26 17.73 -6.77 -1.32
N ASP A 27 16.58 -6.59 -2.02
CA ASP A 27 16.44 -5.69 -3.16
C ASP A 27 16.05 -4.25 -2.76
N LEU A 28 15.82 -3.99 -1.47
CA LEU A 28 15.63 -2.63 -0.96
C LEU A 28 16.94 -1.86 -1.01
N PRO A 29 16.97 -0.60 -1.53
CA PRO A 29 18.16 0.24 -1.53
C PRO A 29 18.57 0.60 -0.08
N PRO A 30 19.68 0.08 0.45
CA PRO A 30 20.03 0.23 1.86
C PRO A 30 20.37 1.68 2.24
N GLU A 31 20.79 2.49 1.28
CA GLU A 31 21.10 3.90 1.48
C GLU A 31 19.86 4.78 1.67
N LEU A 32 18.68 4.32 1.28
CA LEU A 32 17.42 5.04 1.39
C LEU A 32 16.56 4.55 2.56
N VAL A 33 16.77 3.32 3.03
CA VAL A 33 15.90 2.68 4.01
C VAL A 33 16.54 2.72 5.40
N THR A 34 15.88 3.36 6.34
CA THR A 34 16.34 3.43 7.73
C THR A 34 15.86 2.24 8.55
N GLU A 35 14.68 1.72 8.24
CA GLU A 35 14.04 0.62 8.98
C GLU A 35 13.20 -0.26 8.05
N VAL A 36 13.31 -1.58 8.20
CA VAL A 36 12.41 -2.56 7.57
C VAL A 36 11.59 -3.23 8.67
N ILE A 37 10.27 -3.13 8.58
CA ILE A 37 9.31 -3.73 9.50
C ILE A 37 8.52 -4.80 8.76
N VAL A 38 8.74 -6.06 9.09
CA VAL A 38 7.92 -7.17 8.60
C VAL A 38 6.83 -7.46 9.62
N VAL A 39 5.57 -7.32 9.22
CA VAL A 39 4.42 -7.60 10.08
C VAL A 39 3.81 -8.94 9.67
N ASP A 40 4.10 -9.95 10.47
CA ASP A 40 3.75 -11.33 10.19
C ASP A 40 2.39 -11.72 10.75
N SER A 41 1.51 -12.23 9.89
CA SER A 41 0.16 -12.68 10.24
C SER A 41 0.10 -14.21 10.40
N ASN A 42 0.81 -14.74 11.41
CA ASN A 42 0.86 -16.17 11.74
C ASN A 42 1.35 -17.05 10.57
N SER A 43 2.52 -16.77 10.03
CA SER A 43 3.20 -17.66 9.09
C SER A 43 3.65 -18.95 9.77
N SER A 44 3.66 -20.04 9.02
CA SER A 44 4.11 -21.37 9.46
C SER A 44 5.23 -21.96 8.60
N ASP A 45 5.77 -21.15 7.68
CA ASP A 45 6.73 -21.59 6.65
C ASP A 45 8.15 -21.05 6.85
N GLY A 46 8.43 -20.39 7.99
CA GLY A 46 9.74 -19.78 8.27
C GLY A 46 9.89 -18.34 7.78
N THR A 47 8.82 -17.68 7.31
CA THR A 47 8.84 -16.27 6.89
C THR A 47 9.44 -15.34 7.95
N PRO A 48 9.01 -15.38 9.24
CA PRO A 48 9.54 -14.50 10.28
C PRO A 48 11.03 -14.65 10.51
N GLU A 49 11.51 -15.89 10.52
CA GLU A 49 12.91 -16.25 10.78
C GLU A 49 13.81 -15.76 9.65
N ILE A 50 13.38 -15.94 8.39
CA ILE A 50 14.08 -15.41 7.22
C ILE A 50 14.14 -13.89 7.26
N ALA A 51 13.02 -13.23 7.52
CA ALA A 51 12.98 -11.77 7.60
C ALA A 51 13.92 -11.21 8.69
N ALA A 52 13.92 -11.83 9.88
CA ALA A 52 14.79 -11.45 10.98
C ALA A 52 16.27 -11.64 10.63
N SER A 53 16.64 -12.76 9.96
CA SER A 53 18.00 -13.02 9.53
C SER A 53 18.54 -12.01 8.50
N MET A 54 17.63 -11.35 7.76
CA MET A 54 17.94 -10.27 6.83
C MET A 54 17.96 -8.88 7.48
N GLY A 55 17.85 -8.79 8.82
CA GLY A 55 17.92 -7.55 9.56
C GLY A 55 16.59 -6.79 9.70
N ALA A 56 15.47 -7.36 9.26
CA ALA A 56 14.17 -6.75 9.46
C ALA A 56 13.70 -6.89 10.91
N ARG A 57 13.02 -5.85 11.41
CA ARG A 57 12.27 -5.92 12.65
C ARG A 57 10.96 -6.66 12.42
N VAL A 58 10.80 -7.83 13.01
CA VAL A 58 9.62 -8.67 12.82
C VAL A 58 8.62 -8.44 13.94
N LEU A 59 7.38 -8.13 13.56
CA LEU A 59 6.24 -7.97 14.47
C LEU A 59 5.22 -9.07 14.20
N LYS A 60 4.62 -9.63 15.26
CA LYS A 60 3.51 -10.59 15.13
C LYS A 60 2.17 -9.86 15.23
N GLU A 61 1.32 -10.02 14.21
CA GLU A 61 -0.08 -9.62 14.24
C GLU A 61 -0.97 -10.86 14.10
N PRO A 62 -1.46 -11.41 15.23
CA PRO A 62 -2.16 -12.70 15.22
C PRO A 62 -3.51 -12.65 14.49
N ARG A 63 -4.08 -11.47 14.35
CA ARG A 63 -5.36 -11.28 13.68
C ARG A 63 -5.14 -11.05 12.18
N ARG A 64 -5.74 -11.87 11.36
CA ARG A 64 -5.61 -11.75 9.90
C ARG A 64 -6.19 -10.44 9.38
N GLY A 65 -5.54 -9.87 8.38
CA GLY A 65 -5.99 -8.69 7.65
C GLY A 65 -4.83 -7.84 7.15
N TYR A 66 -4.80 -7.60 5.85
CA TYR A 66 -3.75 -6.80 5.19
C TYR A 66 -3.64 -5.40 5.82
N GLY A 67 -4.77 -4.68 5.91
CA GLY A 67 -4.80 -3.36 6.52
C GLY A 67 -4.39 -3.37 7.99
N ARG A 68 -4.71 -4.44 8.72
CA ARG A 68 -4.30 -4.59 10.12
C ARG A 68 -2.79 -4.66 10.26
N ALA A 69 -2.13 -5.47 9.43
CA ALA A 69 -0.68 -5.54 9.42
C ALA A 69 -0.04 -4.20 9.04
N CYS A 70 -0.59 -3.50 8.04
CA CYS A 70 -0.14 -2.15 7.69
C CYS A 70 -0.30 -1.17 8.85
N LEU A 71 -1.44 -1.20 9.55
CA LEU A 71 -1.71 -0.34 10.72
C LEU A 71 -0.77 -0.65 11.88
N THR A 72 -0.51 -1.93 12.16
CA THR A 72 0.44 -2.35 13.19
C THR A 72 1.84 -1.85 12.87
N GLY A 73 2.31 -1.98 11.62
CA GLY A 73 3.59 -1.44 11.17
C GLY A 73 3.66 0.08 11.31
N LEU A 74 2.63 0.79 10.83
CA LEU A 74 2.57 2.26 10.90
C LEU A 74 2.60 2.78 12.35
N ALA A 75 1.91 2.11 13.26
CA ALA A 75 1.86 2.50 14.67
C ALA A 75 3.18 2.26 15.41
N THR A 76 4.01 1.34 14.93
CA THR A 76 5.26 0.92 15.59
C THR A 76 6.52 1.44 14.92
N ALA A 77 6.42 2.07 13.74
CA ALA A 77 7.55 2.65 13.04
C ALA A 77 8.24 3.75 13.87
N ASP A 78 9.59 3.69 13.94
CA ASP A 78 10.39 4.55 14.81
C ASP A 78 10.60 5.94 14.20
N ASN A 79 9.61 6.80 14.42
CA ASN A 79 9.62 8.22 14.04
C ASN A 79 10.11 8.49 12.59
N PRO A 80 9.52 7.82 11.57
CA PRO A 80 9.89 8.05 10.18
C PRO A 80 9.39 9.41 9.67
N ASP A 81 10.07 9.94 8.65
CA ASP A 81 9.58 11.04 7.82
C ASP A 81 8.65 10.50 6.72
N ILE A 82 9.01 9.35 6.14
CA ILE A 82 8.25 8.67 5.09
C ILE A 82 8.02 7.21 5.48
N VAL A 83 6.82 6.72 5.24
CA VAL A 83 6.47 5.31 5.37
C VAL A 83 6.13 4.74 4.01
N VAL A 84 6.70 3.59 3.72
CA VAL A 84 6.48 2.80 2.50
C VAL A 84 5.76 1.52 2.85
N PHE A 85 4.81 1.11 2.02
CA PHE A 85 4.14 -0.18 2.09
C PHE A 85 4.47 -0.98 0.83
N LEU A 86 4.83 -2.24 1.02
CA LEU A 86 5.31 -3.14 -0.03
C LEU A 86 4.86 -4.58 0.29
N ASP A 87 4.41 -5.32 -0.72
CA ASP A 87 4.03 -6.72 -0.53
C ASP A 87 5.26 -7.64 -0.40
N GLY A 88 5.13 -8.70 0.40
CA GLY A 88 6.20 -9.65 0.69
C GLY A 88 6.44 -10.71 -0.39
N ASP A 89 5.71 -10.67 -1.53
CA ASP A 89 5.69 -11.72 -2.55
C ASP A 89 6.59 -11.48 -3.77
N TYR A 90 7.37 -10.38 -3.74
CA TYR A 90 8.29 -9.96 -4.79
C TYR A 90 7.62 -9.67 -6.15
N SER A 91 6.32 -9.39 -6.18
CA SER A 91 5.63 -8.95 -7.40
C SER A 91 5.95 -7.49 -7.77
N ASP A 92 6.11 -6.62 -6.80
CA ASP A 92 6.72 -5.30 -6.96
C ASP A 92 8.25 -5.41 -6.91
N ARG A 93 8.95 -4.39 -7.42
CA ARG A 93 10.42 -4.30 -7.35
C ARG A 93 10.84 -3.31 -6.28
N PRO A 94 11.41 -3.79 -5.14
CA PRO A 94 11.87 -2.92 -4.07
C PRO A 94 12.96 -1.92 -4.52
N SER A 95 13.80 -2.28 -5.50
CA SER A 95 14.79 -1.41 -6.11
C SER A 95 14.20 -0.18 -6.83
N GLU A 96 12.90 -0.16 -7.12
CA GLU A 96 12.19 1.01 -7.67
C GLU A 96 11.71 1.99 -6.59
N LEU A 97 12.07 1.76 -5.33
CA LEU A 97 11.78 2.68 -4.22
C LEU A 97 12.16 4.14 -4.51
N PRO A 98 13.29 4.46 -5.16
CA PRO A 98 13.63 5.85 -5.51
C PRO A 98 12.56 6.54 -6.36
N ILE A 99 11.94 5.83 -7.30
CA ILE A 99 10.86 6.36 -8.17
C ILE A 99 9.64 6.73 -7.33
N LEU A 100 9.32 5.87 -6.36
CA LEU A 100 8.17 6.08 -5.47
C LEU A 100 8.39 7.24 -4.49
N LEU A 101 9.61 7.42 -4.00
CA LEU A 101 9.94 8.46 -3.02
C LEU A 101 10.12 9.84 -3.66
N ALA A 102 10.57 9.92 -4.91
CA ALA A 102 10.93 11.18 -5.56
C ALA A 102 9.84 12.27 -5.48
N PRO A 103 8.54 12.03 -5.77
CA PRO A 103 7.53 13.06 -5.66
C PRO A 103 7.34 13.61 -4.24
N ILE A 104 7.55 12.78 -3.20
CA ILE A 104 7.44 13.20 -1.79
C ILE A 104 8.66 14.03 -1.41
N ILE A 105 9.86 13.57 -1.75
CA ILE A 105 11.14 14.26 -1.45
C ILE A 105 11.17 15.63 -2.13
N GLU A 106 10.65 15.73 -3.34
CA GLU A 106 10.56 16.98 -4.11
C GLU A 106 9.40 17.90 -3.67
N GLY A 107 8.61 17.52 -2.68
CA GLY A 107 7.47 18.29 -2.18
C GLY A 107 6.29 18.37 -3.14
N ARG A 108 6.21 17.52 -4.17
CA ARG A 108 5.14 17.47 -5.16
C ARG A 108 3.98 16.55 -4.77
N ALA A 109 4.19 15.68 -3.77
CA ALA A 109 3.18 14.76 -3.28
C ALA A 109 3.27 14.58 -1.76
N ASP A 110 2.14 14.31 -1.14
CA ASP A 110 2.03 13.84 0.24
C ASP A 110 1.94 12.31 0.29
N ILE A 111 1.35 11.72 -0.76
CA ILE A 111 1.19 10.27 -0.95
C ILE A 111 1.55 9.92 -2.39
N THR A 112 2.36 8.89 -2.57
CA THR A 112 2.71 8.35 -3.90
C THR A 112 2.23 6.91 -4.02
N LEU A 113 1.63 6.59 -5.17
CA LEU A 113 1.11 5.28 -5.52
C LEU A 113 1.88 4.72 -6.71
N GLY A 114 2.35 3.48 -6.61
CA GLY A 114 2.92 2.75 -7.74
C GLY A 114 1.82 2.22 -8.65
N SER A 115 1.84 2.60 -9.93
CA SER A 115 0.93 2.09 -10.96
C SER A 115 1.60 0.97 -11.75
N ARG A 116 0.92 -0.17 -11.80
CA ARG A 116 1.33 -1.36 -12.55
C ARG A 116 0.83 -1.33 -14.01
N LEU A 117 0.04 -0.32 -14.35
CA LEU A 117 -0.55 -0.15 -15.67
C LEU A 117 0.34 0.72 -16.55
N GLY A 118 0.73 0.21 -17.72
CA GLY A 118 1.51 0.96 -18.71
C GLY A 118 3.03 0.92 -18.54
N THR A 119 3.54 0.05 -17.68
CA THR A 119 4.98 -0.16 -17.51
C THR A 119 5.51 -1.29 -18.41
N GLN A 120 6.84 -1.31 -18.61
CA GLN A 120 7.56 -2.39 -19.34
C GLN A 120 7.68 -3.70 -18.51
N GLY A 121 6.95 -3.81 -17.40
CA GLY A 121 6.82 -5.05 -16.64
C GLY A 121 6.12 -6.12 -17.48
N ASN A 122 6.17 -7.37 -17.03
CA ASN A 122 5.67 -8.52 -17.78
C ASN A 122 4.19 -8.35 -18.15
N PRO A 123 3.85 -8.11 -19.45
CA PRO A 123 2.46 -7.98 -19.89
C PRO A 123 1.71 -9.26 -19.53
N GLY A 124 0.67 -9.15 -18.68
CA GLY A 124 -0.11 -10.31 -18.23
C GLY A 124 0.15 -10.74 -16.78
N ALA A 125 1.07 -10.12 -16.07
CA ALA A 125 1.24 -10.38 -14.63
C ALA A 125 -0.02 -10.03 -13.82
N LEU A 126 -0.81 -9.05 -14.28
CA LEU A 126 -2.09 -8.70 -13.69
C LEU A 126 -3.24 -9.38 -14.44
N PRO A 127 -4.01 -10.29 -13.82
CA PRO A 127 -5.15 -10.95 -14.46
C PRO A 127 -6.18 -9.93 -14.97
N TRP A 128 -6.79 -10.19 -16.12
CA TRP A 128 -7.71 -9.27 -16.80
C TRP A 128 -8.87 -8.78 -15.93
N HIS A 129 -9.42 -9.66 -15.07
CA HIS A 129 -10.50 -9.32 -14.14
C HIS A 129 -10.05 -8.36 -13.03
N GLN A 130 -8.77 -8.44 -12.59
CA GLN A 130 -8.20 -7.48 -11.65
C GLN A 130 -7.96 -6.13 -12.33
N SER A 131 -7.45 -6.13 -13.56
CA SER A 131 -7.28 -4.91 -14.37
C SER A 131 -8.62 -4.21 -14.61
N PHE A 132 -9.68 -4.96 -14.88
CA PHE A 132 -11.03 -4.41 -15.03
C PHE A 132 -11.56 -3.82 -13.73
N GLY A 133 -11.42 -4.54 -12.62
CA GLY A 133 -11.82 -4.07 -11.28
C GLY A 133 -11.07 -2.80 -10.86
N ASN A 134 -9.77 -2.74 -11.13
CA ASN A 134 -8.95 -1.55 -10.87
C ASN A 134 -9.39 -0.35 -11.71
N ARG A 135 -9.65 -0.54 -13.01
CA ARG A 135 -10.14 0.54 -13.89
C ARG A 135 -11.49 1.08 -13.43
N LEU A 136 -12.39 0.21 -13.02
CA LEU A 136 -13.70 0.63 -12.52
C LEU A 136 -13.57 1.42 -11.20
N ALA A 137 -12.79 0.92 -10.25
CA ALA A 137 -12.58 1.56 -8.97
C ALA A 137 -11.83 2.91 -9.10
N SER A 138 -10.75 2.95 -9.89
CA SER A 138 -10.00 4.19 -10.13
C SER A 138 -10.82 5.22 -10.91
N GLY A 139 -11.63 4.78 -11.88
CA GLY A 139 -12.58 5.65 -12.58
C GLY A 139 -13.60 6.28 -11.64
N LEU A 140 -14.15 5.49 -10.72
CA LEU A 140 -15.10 5.99 -9.72
C LEU A 140 -14.43 6.96 -8.72
N ILE A 141 -13.21 6.67 -8.28
CA ILE A 141 -12.42 7.58 -7.44
C ILE A 141 -12.15 8.89 -8.17
N ARG A 142 -11.78 8.84 -9.44
CA ARG A 142 -11.55 10.02 -10.25
C ARG A 142 -12.80 10.91 -10.36
N VAL A 143 -13.97 10.30 -10.62
CA VAL A 143 -15.23 11.05 -10.78
C VAL A 143 -15.72 11.62 -9.45
N LEU A 144 -15.66 10.86 -8.36
CA LEU A 144 -16.23 11.25 -7.07
C LEU A 144 -15.29 12.11 -6.23
N TYR A 145 -13.97 11.93 -6.37
CA TYR A 145 -12.98 12.56 -5.48
C TYR A 145 -11.97 13.45 -6.23
N GLY A 146 -11.98 13.44 -7.57
CA GLY A 146 -11.07 14.25 -8.39
C GLY A 146 -9.62 13.75 -8.46
N VAL A 147 -9.33 12.58 -7.88
CA VAL A 147 -7.97 12.00 -7.86
C VAL A 147 -7.70 11.26 -9.16
N LYS A 148 -6.63 11.66 -9.85
CA LYS A 148 -6.22 11.05 -11.13
C LYS A 148 -5.29 9.87 -10.85
N ILE A 149 -5.86 8.69 -10.65
CA ILE A 149 -5.15 7.42 -10.50
C ILE A 149 -5.68 6.41 -11.48
N SER A 150 -4.87 5.44 -11.84
CA SER A 150 -5.19 4.37 -12.78
C SER A 150 -5.19 3.00 -12.11
N ASP A 151 -4.46 2.84 -11.00
CA ASP A 151 -4.27 1.57 -10.32
C ASP A 151 -4.42 1.71 -8.79
N LEU A 152 -4.69 0.59 -8.12
CA LEU A 152 -4.78 0.45 -6.67
C LEU A 152 -3.66 -0.46 -6.14
N GLY A 153 -2.46 -0.36 -6.70
CA GLY A 153 -1.31 -1.19 -6.38
C GLY A 153 -0.93 -1.14 -4.89
N PRO A 154 -0.26 -2.20 -4.37
CA PRO A 154 0.17 -2.26 -2.97
C PRO A 154 1.40 -1.39 -2.70
N PHE A 155 2.29 -1.20 -3.69
CA PHE A 155 3.52 -0.43 -3.55
C PHE A 155 3.20 1.06 -3.49
N ARG A 156 3.34 1.65 -2.30
CA ARG A 156 2.95 3.04 -2.04
C ARG A 156 3.79 3.66 -0.93
N ALA A 157 3.92 4.98 -0.97
CA ALA A 157 4.59 5.75 0.06
C ALA A 157 3.73 6.93 0.51
N GLY A 158 3.97 7.41 1.71
CA GLY A 158 3.35 8.62 2.21
C GLY A 158 4.18 9.26 3.31
N ARG A 159 4.06 10.58 3.47
CA ARG A 159 4.62 11.29 4.61
C ARG A 159 4.00 10.71 5.89
N ALA A 160 4.82 10.46 6.89
CA ALA A 160 4.38 9.81 8.12
C ALA A 160 3.37 10.66 8.91
N ASP A 161 3.55 11.97 8.95
CA ASP A 161 2.59 12.92 9.56
C ASP A 161 1.23 12.87 8.88
N VAL A 162 1.21 12.84 7.55
CA VAL A 162 -0.01 12.72 6.74
C VAL A 162 -0.71 11.40 7.01
N LEU A 163 0.01 10.27 6.92
CA LEU A 163 -0.56 8.95 7.14
C LEU A 163 -1.17 8.80 8.54
N ARG A 164 -0.52 9.37 9.56
CA ARG A 164 -1.07 9.41 10.93
C ARG A 164 -2.32 10.29 11.01
N ALA A 165 -2.31 11.46 10.36
CA ALA A 165 -3.45 12.39 10.34
C ALA A 165 -4.69 11.81 9.64
N LEU A 166 -4.51 10.86 8.69
CA LEU A 166 -5.62 10.20 8.01
C LEU A 166 -6.48 9.34 8.96
N GLY A 167 -5.96 8.91 10.11
CA GLY A 167 -6.70 8.06 11.04
C GLY A 167 -7.24 6.80 10.35
N LEU A 168 -6.37 6.04 9.67
CA LEU A 168 -6.73 4.83 8.95
C LEU A 168 -7.23 3.75 9.91
N GLU A 169 -8.33 3.07 9.57
CA GLU A 169 -9.00 2.09 10.44
C GLU A 169 -9.33 0.77 9.74
N GLU A 170 -9.31 0.76 8.40
CA GLU A 170 -9.69 -0.41 7.62
C GLU A 170 -8.69 -1.55 7.80
N ALA A 171 -9.16 -2.66 8.33
CA ALA A 171 -8.30 -3.79 8.71
C ALA A 171 -8.02 -4.79 7.58
N THR A 172 -8.72 -4.66 6.44
CA THR A 172 -8.70 -5.64 5.35
C THR A 172 -8.18 -5.05 4.04
N TYR A 173 -8.67 -5.54 2.91
CA TYR A 173 -8.26 -5.08 1.56
C TYR A 173 -8.67 -3.63 1.26
N GLY A 174 -9.66 -3.12 1.97
CA GLY A 174 -10.13 -1.74 1.81
C GLY A 174 -9.14 -0.69 2.29
N TRP A 175 -8.12 -1.07 3.06
CA TRP A 175 -7.12 -0.17 3.62
C TRP A 175 -6.43 0.69 2.55
N ALA A 176 -6.04 0.06 1.45
CA ALA A 176 -5.42 0.74 0.31
C ALA A 176 -6.31 1.81 -0.31
N VAL A 177 -7.61 1.53 -0.39
CA VAL A 177 -8.62 2.46 -0.90
C VAL A 177 -8.93 3.54 0.14
N GLU A 178 -9.05 3.17 1.42
CA GLU A 178 -9.27 4.14 2.51
C GLU A 178 -8.21 5.23 2.55
N MET A 179 -6.93 4.87 2.38
CA MET A 179 -5.82 5.84 2.32
C MET A 179 -6.03 6.87 1.21
N ILE A 180 -6.40 6.43 0.01
CA ILE A 180 -6.65 7.32 -1.13
C ILE A 180 -7.86 8.21 -0.86
N LEU A 181 -8.97 7.64 -0.38
CA LEU A 181 -10.19 8.38 -0.15
C LEU A 181 -10.03 9.42 0.96
N LYS A 182 -9.46 9.03 2.10
CA LYS A 182 -9.21 9.95 3.21
C LYS A 182 -8.17 11.01 2.82
N GLY A 183 -7.12 10.64 2.08
CA GLY A 183 -6.13 11.58 1.55
C GLY A 183 -6.76 12.64 0.66
N ALA A 184 -7.57 12.22 -0.31
CA ALA A 184 -8.30 13.13 -1.21
C ALA A 184 -9.28 14.04 -0.46
N LEU A 185 -10.01 13.48 0.51
CA LEU A 185 -10.99 14.24 1.32
C LEU A 185 -10.33 15.28 2.23
N SER A 186 -9.09 15.03 2.64
CA SER A 186 -8.30 15.95 3.47
C SER A 186 -7.50 16.96 2.65
N GLY A 187 -7.56 16.89 1.31
CA GLY A 187 -6.88 17.81 0.41
C GLY A 187 -5.39 17.52 0.20
N PHE A 188 -4.91 16.34 0.59
CA PHE A 188 -3.53 15.94 0.35
C PHE A 188 -3.26 15.62 -1.14
N HIS A 189 -2.04 15.92 -1.58
CA HIS A 189 -1.60 15.67 -2.94
C HIS A 189 -1.22 14.20 -3.13
N ILE A 190 -1.99 13.51 -3.97
CA ILE A 190 -1.78 12.10 -4.31
C ILE A 190 -1.27 12.02 -5.74
N VAL A 191 -0.09 11.44 -5.92
CA VAL A 191 0.56 11.28 -7.23
C VAL A 191 0.75 9.79 -7.52
N GLU A 192 0.57 9.41 -8.78
CA GLU A 192 0.84 8.07 -9.27
C GLU A 192 2.13 8.07 -10.09
N VAL A 193 2.99 7.08 -9.87
CA VAL A 193 4.23 6.86 -10.62
C VAL A 193 4.24 5.47 -11.23
N PRO A 194 4.83 5.26 -12.42
CA PRO A 194 4.92 3.94 -13.03
C PRO A 194 5.91 3.07 -12.25
N VAL A 195 5.51 1.83 -11.95
CA VAL A 195 6.36 0.81 -11.34
C VAL A 195 6.23 -0.51 -12.08
N SER A 196 7.28 -1.33 -12.07
CA SER A 196 7.27 -2.65 -12.67
C SER A 196 6.44 -3.63 -11.84
N TYR A 197 5.77 -4.57 -12.51
CA TYR A 197 5.02 -5.62 -11.86
C TYR A 197 5.26 -6.96 -12.51
N TYR A 198 5.49 -7.99 -11.69
CA TYR A 198 5.85 -9.32 -12.13
C TYR A 198 4.94 -10.38 -11.49
N PRO A 199 4.92 -11.60 -12.03
CA PRO A 199 4.28 -12.71 -11.33
C PRO A 199 4.90 -12.87 -9.95
N ARG A 200 4.04 -13.00 -8.95
CA ARG A 200 4.45 -13.23 -7.55
C ARG A 200 5.21 -14.55 -7.39
N ILE A 201 6.10 -14.59 -6.45
CA ILE A 201 6.70 -15.83 -5.97
C ILE A 201 5.75 -16.43 -4.92
N GLY A 202 5.42 -17.73 -5.06
CA GLY A 202 4.50 -18.42 -4.16
C GLY A 202 3.02 -18.35 -4.58
N GLN A 203 2.11 -18.69 -3.66
CA GLN A 203 0.68 -18.82 -3.95
C GLN A 203 -0.12 -17.61 -3.49
N SER A 204 -1.06 -17.16 -4.31
CA SER A 204 -1.99 -16.08 -3.93
C SER A 204 -2.96 -16.55 -2.83
N LYS A 205 -3.05 -15.79 -1.75
CA LYS A 205 -3.96 -16.06 -0.64
C LYS A 205 -5.31 -15.35 -0.78
N ILE A 206 -5.44 -14.44 -1.75
CA ILE A 206 -6.64 -13.60 -1.96
C ILE A 206 -7.31 -13.92 -3.29
N SER A 207 -6.53 -14.06 -4.37
CA SER A 207 -7.03 -14.14 -5.74
C SER A 207 -7.36 -15.57 -6.21
N GLY A 208 -7.37 -16.56 -5.31
CA GLY A 208 -7.52 -17.98 -5.67
C GLY A 208 -8.92 -18.42 -6.11
N THR A 209 -9.96 -17.58 -5.96
CA THR A 209 -11.33 -17.92 -6.35
C THR A 209 -12.06 -16.73 -6.97
N VAL A 210 -12.89 -17.01 -8.00
CA VAL A 210 -13.74 -16.00 -8.65
C VAL A 210 -14.69 -15.33 -7.63
N LYS A 211 -15.22 -16.10 -6.67
CA LYS A 211 -16.07 -15.56 -5.60
C LYS A 211 -15.32 -14.57 -4.70
N GLY A 212 -14.06 -14.86 -4.35
CA GLY A 212 -13.22 -13.95 -3.56
C GLY A 212 -12.92 -12.65 -4.29
N THR A 213 -12.64 -12.71 -5.58
CA THR A 213 -12.39 -11.53 -6.42
C THR A 213 -13.63 -10.64 -6.54
N ILE A 214 -14.80 -11.22 -6.78
CA ILE A 214 -16.08 -10.48 -6.86
C ILE A 214 -16.41 -9.83 -5.50
N GLY A 215 -16.22 -10.57 -4.40
CA GLY A 215 -16.45 -10.06 -3.04
C GLY A 215 -15.54 -8.88 -2.71
N ALA A 216 -14.25 -8.97 -3.05
CA ALA A 216 -13.29 -7.88 -2.86
C ALA A 216 -13.65 -6.65 -3.71
N ALA A 217 -14.01 -6.84 -4.98
CA ALA A 217 -14.44 -5.75 -5.86
C ALA A 217 -15.69 -5.04 -5.32
N TRP A 218 -16.71 -5.80 -4.93
CA TRP A 218 -17.93 -5.25 -4.31
C TRP A 218 -17.62 -4.47 -3.03
N PHE A 219 -16.77 -5.03 -2.19
CA PHE A 219 -16.34 -4.38 -0.95
C PHE A 219 -15.66 -3.04 -1.23
N ILE A 220 -14.70 -2.99 -2.16
CA ILE A 220 -13.99 -1.77 -2.56
C ILE A 220 -14.97 -0.73 -3.11
N LEU A 221 -15.82 -1.10 -4.07
CA LEU A 221 -16.78 -0.18 -4.68
C LEU A 221 -17.79 0.36 -3.65
N SER A 222 -18.29 -0.48 -2.76
CA SER A 222 -19.20 -0.07 -1.69
C SER A 222 -18.56 0.94 -0.73
N ARG A 223 -17.26 0.78 -0.43
CA ARG A 223 -16.50 1.72 0.42
C ARG A 223 -16.34 3.07 -0.28
N ILE A 224 -15.97 3.10 -1.57
CA ILE A 224 -15.83 4.34 -2.34
C ILE A 224 -17.13 5.15 -2.28
N VAL A 225 -18.26 4.50 -2.54
CA VAL A 225 -19.57 5.15 -2.51
C VAL A 225 -19.97 5.59 -1.10
N ARG A 226 -19.75 4.73 -0.09
CA ARG A 226 -20.11 5.03 1.31
C ARG A 226 -19.34 6.22 1.87
N TYR A 227 -18.03 6.34 1.60
CA TYR A 227 -17.22 7.49 2.01
C TYR A 227 -17.70 8.79 1.35
N TYR A 228 -18.08 8.75 0.08
CA TYR A 228 -18.62 9.90 -0.63
C TYR A 228 -19.90 10.45 0.01
N PHE A 229 -20.85 9.59 0.33
CA PHE A 229 -22.10 10.02 0.96
C PHE A 229 -21.93 10.46 2.43
N ARG A 230 -20.99 9.87 3.16
CA ARG A 230 -20.66 10.33 4.52
C ARG A 230 -20.13 11.75 4.52
N ARG A 231 -19.28 12.12 3.55
CA ARG A 231 -18.81 13.50 3.38
C ARG A 231 -19.96 14.48 3.14
N ARG A 232 -20.89 14.15 2.27
CA ARG A 232 -22.03 15.02 1.96
C ARG A 232 -22.87 15.31 3.20
N LYS A 233 -23.10 14.31 4.05
CA LYS A 233 -23.84 14.49 5.31
C LYS A 233 -23.09 15.38 6.33
N ALA A 234 -21.76 15.31 6.37
CA ALA A 234 -20.95 16.14 7.26
C ALA A 234 -20.91 17.62 6.82
N ASN A 235 -21.01 17.88 5.51
CA ASN A 235 -20.98 19.23 4.94
C ASN A 235 -22.38 19.85 4.73
N THR A 236 -23.47 19.15 5.08
CA THR A 236 -24.83 19.72 5.04
C THR A 236 -25.02 20.54 6.31
N PRO A 237 -25.32 21.87 6.22
CA PRO A 237 -25.63 22.68 7.39
C PRO A 237 -26.78 22.02 8.15
N ARG A 238 -26.66 21.86 9.48
CA ARG A 238 -27.78 21.44 10.30
C ARG A 238 -28.87 22.49 10.13
N PRO A 239 -30.11 22.11 9.82
CA PRO A 239 -31.20 23.07 9.85
C PRO A 239 -31.27 23.71 11.25
N ALA A 240 -31.41 25.04 11.26
CA ALA A 240 -31.54 25.86 12.47
C ALA A 240 -32.76 25.48 13.26
#